data_90deab777174a7f871c298ca659a7588
#
_entry.id   90deab777174a7f871c298ca659a7588
#
_cell.length_a   1.000
_cell.length_b   1.000
_cell.length_c   1.000
_cell.angle_alpha   90.00
_cell.angle_beta   90.00
_cell.angle_gamma   90.00
#
_symmetry.space_group_name_H-M   'P 1'
#
loop_
_entity.id
_entity.type
_entity.pdbx_description
1 polymer ?
#
loop_
_entity_poly.entity_id
_entity_poly.type
_entity_poly.pdbx_seq_one_letter_code
_entity_poly.pdbx_strand_id
1 'polypeptide(L)'
;MVEILSAKLINHILVDFTSEAEMQLYISKFEKMSEEFYKSLKKVGLLRWRFNRVWNKQGGHSISQLFEYKDEVAYTKGQELLEKKW
;
A
#
# COMPACT_ATOMS: atom_id res chain seq x y z
N MET A 1 -20.94 -18.54 -8.13
CA MET A 1 -20.13 -18.87 -6.94
C MET A 1 -19.26 -17.71 -6.55
N VAL A 2 -19.30 -17.31 -5.31
CA VAL A 2 -18.47 -16.22 -4.83
C VAL A 2 -17.10 -16.78 -4.49
N GLU A 3 -16.08 -16.29 -5.15
CA GLU A 3 -14.71 -16.62 -4.82
C GLU A 3 -14.24 -15.76 -3.65
N ILE A 4 -13.95 -16.39 -2.55
CA ILE A 4 -13.45 -15.68 -1.37
C ILE A 4 -11.94 -15.78 -1.36
N LEU A 5 -11.28 -14.67 -1.67
CA LEU A 5 -9.84 -14.56 -1.53
C LEU A 5 -9.54 -14.16 -0.11
N SER A 6 -9.01 -15.11 0.65
CA SER A 6 -8.70 -14.85 2.05
C SER A 6 -7.22 -14.50 2.18
N ALA A 7 -6.96 -13.27 2.55
CA ALA A 7 -5.62 -12.84 2.92
C ALA A 7 -5.34 -13.32 4.34
N LYS A 8 -4.18 -13.94 4.56
CA LYS A 8 -3.78 -14.37 5.90
C LYS A 8 -3.09 -13.27 6.69
N LEU A 9 -2.63 -12.24 6.00
CA LEU A 9 -2.01 -11.10 6.66
C LEU A 9 -2.40 -9.82 5.95
N ILE A 10 -2.87 -8.85 6.72
CA ILE A 10 -3.23 -7.53 6.21
C ILE A 10 -2.39 -6.50 6.94
N ASN A 11 -1.69 -5.67 6.18
CA ASN A 11 -0.95 -4.54 6.72
C ASN A 11 -1.68 -3.25 6.38
N HIS A 12 -2.22 -2.58 7.37
CA HIS A 12 -2.94 -1.33 7.20
C HIS A 12 -2.07 -0.18 7.71
N ILE A 13 -1.77 0.75 6.81
CA ILE A 13 -0.95 1.92 7.12
C ILE A 13 -1.79 3.18 6.96
N LEU A 14 -1.85 3.97 8.03
CA LEU A 14 -2.50 5.27 8.00
C LEU A 14 -1.43 6.34 8.18
N VAL A 15 -1.32 7.25 7.22
CA VAL A 15 -0.33 8.32 7.25
C VAL A 15 -1.04 9.66 7.29
N ASP A 16 -0.72 10.48 8.28
CA ASP A 16 -1.23 11.83 8.41
C ASP A 16 -0.18 12.83 7.94
N PHE A 17 -0.63 13.84 7.21
CA PHE A 17 0.24 14.89 6.67
C PHE A 17 -0.15 16.23 7.25
N THR A 18 0.83 17.12 7.39
CA THR A 18 0.59 18.46 7.93
C THR A 18 0.01 19.42 6.91
N SER A 19 0.16 19.10 5.62
CA SER A 19 -0.37 19.93 4.53
C SER A 19 -0.75 19.11 3.33
N GLU A 20 -1.58 19.67 2.46
CA GLU A 20 -1.95 19.04 1.20
C GLU A 20 -0.73 18.88 0.29
N ALA A 21 0.21 19.82 0.31
CA ALA A 21 1.42 19.74 -0.50
C ALA A 21 2.25 18.52 -0.14
N GLU A 22 2.43 18.24 1.15
CA GLU A 22 3.15 17.04 1.60
C GLU A 22 2.43 15.76 1.16
N MET A 23 1.11 15.75 1.28
CA MET A 23 0.31 14.60 0.85
C MET A 23 0.46 14.35 -0.64
N GLN A 24 0.43 15.41 -1.45
CA GLN A 24 0.59 15.28 -2.91
C GLN A 24 1.97 14.78 -3.30
N LEU A 25 3.01 15.18 -2.60
CA LEU A 25 4.35 14.65 -2.81
C LEU A 25 4.42 13.16 -2.55
N TYR A 26 3.76 12.72 -1.47
CA TYR A 26 3.69 11.31 -1.11
C TYR A 26 2.95 10.52 -2.19
N ILE A 27 1.81 11.01 -2.64
CA ILE A 27 1.01 10.37 -3.70
C ILE A 27 1.84 10.24 -4.98
N SER A 28 2.55 11.30 -5.37
CA SER A 28 3.31 11.28 -6.62
C SER A 28 4.44 10.25 -6.60
N LYS A 29 5.00 9.91 -5.46
CA LYS A 29 5.99 8.84 -5.35
C LYS A 29 5.41 7.50 -5.77
N PHE A 30 4.18 7.22 -5.36
CA PHE A 30 3.51 5.96 -5.73
C PHE A 30 3.04 5.96 -7.18
N GLU A 31 2.62 7.11 -7.71
CA GLU A 31 2.24 7.21 -9.12
C GLU A 31 3.40 6.95 -10.06
N LYS A 32 4.61 7.26 -9.62
CA LYS A 32 5.83 7.01 -10.39
C LYS A 32 6.34 5.58 -10.25
N MET A 33 5.72 4.77 -9.43
CA MET A 33 6.11 3.38 -9.25
C MET A 33 5.88 2.60 -10.53
N SER A 34 6.89 1.85 -10.97
CA SER A 34 6.80 1.09 -12.21
C SER A 34 5.88 -0.12 -12.06
N GLU A 35 5.26 -0.52 -13.17
CA GLU A 35 4.47 -1.75 -13.21
C GLU A 35 5.32 -2.98 -12.89
N GLU A 36 6.58 -2.96 -13.28
CA GLU A 36 7.50 -4.06 -13.00
C GLU A 36 7.71 -4.26 -11.51
N PHE A 37 7.82 -3.16 -10.77
CA PHE A 37 7.94 -3.22 -9.32
C PHE A 37 6.68 -3.81 -8.68
N TYR A 38 5.51 -3.38 -9.14
CA TYR A 38 4.24 -3.92 -8.66
C TYR A 38 4.13 -5.42 -8.95
N LYS A 39 4.56 -5.84 -10.15
CA LYS A 39 4.58 -7.26 -10.52
C LYS A 39 5.53 -8.05 -9.62
N SER A 40 6.66 -7.47 -9.23
CA SER A 40 7.59 -8.12 -8.30
C SER A 40 6.95 -8.36 -6.94
N LEU A 41 6.18 -7.39 -6.44
CA LEU A 41 5.43 -7.55 -5.18
C LEU A 41 4.39 -8.68 -5.30
N LYS A 42 3.70 -8.75 -6.41
CA LYS A 42 2.72 -9.82 -6.65
C LYS A 42 3.38 -11.20 -6.71
N LYS A 43 4.56 -11.28 -7.29
CA LYS A 43 5.32 -12.52 -7.35
C LYS A 43 5.65 -13.08 -5.97
N VAL A 44 5.98 -12.22 -5.02
CA VAL A 44 6.33 -12.66 -3.66
C VAL A 44 5.10 -12.91 -2.79
N GLY A 45 3.90 -12.62 -3.29
CA GLY A 45 2.67 -12.98 -2.61
C GLY A 45 1.75 -11.84 -2.19
N LEU A 46 1.97 -10.63 -2.72
CA LEU A 46 1.01 -9.53 -2.53
C LEU A 46 -0.24 -9.85 -3.33
N LEU A 47 -1.39 -9.89 -2.65
CA LEU A 47 -2.68 -10.18 -3.29
C LEU A 47 -3.36 -8.91 -3.75
N ARG A 48 -3.30 -7.87 -2.93
CA ARG A 48 -3.98 -6.61 -3.22
C ARG A 48 -3.30 -5.47 -2.49
N TRP A 49 -3.28 -4.31 -3.13
CA TRP A 49 -2.78 -3.08 -2.54
C TRP A 49 -3.80 -1.98 -2.85
N ARG A 50 -4.39 -1.41 -1.80
CA ARG A 50 -5.33 -0.29 -1.92
C ARG A 50 -4.67 0.96 -1.38
N PHE A 51 -4.82 2.03 -2.13
CA PHE A 51 -4.30 3.34 -1.78
C PHE A 51 -5.49 4.30 -1.76
N ASN A 52 -5.84 4.80 -0.58
CA ASN A 52 -7.04 5.59 -0.40
C ASN A 52 -6.76 6.94 0.25
N ARG A 53 -7.41 7.97 -0.26
CA ARG A 53 -7.41 9.27 0.38
C ARG A 53 -8.58 9.31 1.37
N VAL A 54 -8.31 9.79 2.59
CA VAL A 54 -9.33 9.90 3.64
C VAL A 54 -10.00 11.26 3.54
N TRP A 55 -11.28 11.29 3.19
CA TRP A 55 -12.00 12.52 2.94
C TRP A 55 -12.75 13.10 4.15
N ASN A 56 -13.14 12.26 5.09
CA ASN A 56 -14.03 12.67 6.18
C ASN A 56 -13.33 13.28 7.39
N LYS A 57 -12.03 13.46 7.31
CA LYS A 57 -11.26 14.01 8.41
C LYS A 57 -11.19 15.52 8.28
N GLN A 58 -11.89 16.22 9.15
CA GLN A 58 -11.95 17.67 9.13
C GLN A 58 -10.58 18.29 9.37
N GLY A 59 -10.15 19.14 8.42
CA GLY A 59 -8.86 19.81 8.51
C GLY A 59 -7.64 18.92 8.38
N GLY A 60 -7.84 17.63 8.12
CA GLY A 60 -6.74 16.67 8.02
C GLY A 60 -6.44 16.25 6.60
N HIS A 61 -5.20 15.83 6.39
CA HIS A 61 -4.73 15.28 5.13
C HIS A 61 -4.16 13.90 5.42
N SER A 62 -4.89 12.85 5.07
CA SER A 62 -4.52 11.48 5.41
C SER A 62 -4.64 10.54 4.23
N ILE A 63 -3.73 9.55 4.20
CA ILE A 63 -3.75 8.47 3.23
C ILE A 63 -3.84 7.16 3.99
N SER A 64 -4.74 6.29 3.54
CA SER A 64 -4.89 4.93 4.07
C SER A 64 -4.40 3.95 3.02
N GLN A 65 -3.50 3.07 3.40
CA GLN A 65 -3.01 2.02 2.50
C GLN A 65 -3.30 0.65 3.12
N LEU A 66 -3.79 -0.26 2.30
CA LEU A 66 -4.09 -1.61 2.72
C LEU A 66 -3.34 -2.59 1.81
N PHE A 67 -2.42 -3.33 2.42
CA PHE A 67 -1.65 -4.37 1.74
C PHE A 67 -2.15 -5.73 2.19
N GLU A 68 -2.61 -6.54 1.26
CA GLU A 68 -3.10 -7.88 1.56
C GLU A 68 -2.11 -8.90 1.02
N TYR A 69 -1.57 -9.74 1.91
CA TYR A 69 -0.58 -10.75 1.57
C TYR A 69 -1.14 -12.15 1.80
N LYS A 70 -0.66 -13.11 1.01
CA LYS A 70 -1.13 -14.48 1.16
C LYS A 70 -0.64 -15.13 2.45
N ASP A 71 0.51 -14.71 3.00
CA ASP A 71 1.08 -15.26 4.24
C ASP A 71 2.19 -14.34 4.79
N GLU A 72 2.77 -14.73 5.92
CA GLU A 72 3.83 -13.96 6.58
C GLU A 72 5.12 -13.90 5.74
N VAL A 73 5.43 -14.96 5.01
CA VAL A 73 6.61 -14.98 4.14
C VAL A 73 6.47 -13.95 3.04
N ALA A 74 5.28 -13.87 2.45
CA ALA A 74 4.99 -12.86 1.42
C ALA A 74 5.12 -11.45 1.98
N TYR A 75 4.62 -11.21 3.19
CA TYR A 75 4.73 -9.93 3.86
C TYR A 75 6.19 -9.52 4.04
N THR A 76 7.02 -10.43 4.58
CA THR A 76 8.43 -10.15 4.83
C THR A 76 9.17 -9.81 3.53
N LYS A 77 8.96 -10.60 2.49
CA LYS A 77 9.58 -10.35 1.19
C LYS A 77 9.11 -9.06 0.55
N GLY A 78 7.83 -8.75 0.69
CA GLY A 78 7.27 -7.50 0.19
C GLY A 78 7.87 -6.29 0.89
N GLN A 79 8.05 -6.35 2.20
CA GLN A 79 8.66 -5.28 2.97
C GLN A 79 10.11 -5.05 2.56
N GLU A 80 10.87 -6.12 2.32
CA GLU A 80 12.25 -6.01 1.84
C GLU A 80 12.33 -5.29 0.50
N LEU A 81 11.41 -5.60 -0.42
CA LEU A 81 11.36 -4.93 -1.72
C LEU A 81 11.01 -3.45 -1.59
N LEU A 82 10.06 -3.13 -0.72
CA LEU A 82 9.65 -1.75 -0.48
C LEU A 82 10.77 -0.94 0.15
N GLU A 83 11.50 -1.51 1.10
CA GLU A 83 12.63 -0.85 1.75
C GLU A 83 13.75 -0.52 0.77
N LYS A 84 14.01 -1.39 -0.19
CA LYS A 84 15.02 -1.15 -1.22
C LYS A 84 14.63 -0.02 -2.17
N LYS A 85 13.33 0.17 -2.37
CA LYS A 85 12.81 1.20 -3.28
C LYS A 85 12.76 2.58 -2.63
N TRP A 86 12.54 2.62 -1.34
CA TRP A 86 12.43 3.85 -0.54
C TRP A 86 13.58 3.98 0.45
#